data_de76b6149f29790e3f633d9ac640a246
#
_entry.id   de76b6149f29790e3f633d9ac640a246
#
_cell.length_a   1.000
_cell.length_b   1.000
_cell.length_c   1.000
_cell.angle_alpha   90.00
_cell.angle_beta   90.00
_cell.angle_gamma   90.00
#
_symmetry.space_group_name_H-M   'P 1'
#
loop_
_entity.id
_entity.type
_entity.pdbx_description
1 polymer ?
#
loop_
_entity_poly.entity_id
_entity_poly.type
_entity_poly.pdbx_seq_one_letter_code
_entity_poly.pdbx_strand_id
1 'polypeptide(L)'
;MKLFAQDSHLDLSHPHVMGILNVTPDSFSDGGTHNTLIEAVKHANLMINAGATIIDVGGESTRPGAADVSVEEELARVVPVVEAIAQRFEVWISVDTSKPEVIREVARVGAHIINDIRSLTEPGALEAAAETGLPVCLMHMQGQPKTMQEAPKYDDVYTDVNRFFIEHIARCERAGIAKEKLLLDPGFGFGKNLSHNYALLARLSEFHHFNLPLLVGMSRKSMIGQLLNVGPGERLSGSLACAVIAAMQGAHIIRVHDVKETVEAMRVVEATLAAKENKRYE
;
A
#
# COMPACT_ATOMS: atom_id res chain seq x y z
N MET A 1 -3.20 -17.57 5.76
CA MET A 1 -2.74 -16.43 6.59
C MET A 1 -3.89 -15.47 6.78
N LYS A 2 -4.05 -14.90 7.97
CA LYS A 2 -5.10 -13.92 8.28
C LYS A 2 -4.50 -12.69 8.96
N LEU A 3 -5.02 -11.52 8.63
CA LEU A 3 -4.66 -10.26 9.25
C LEU A 3 -5.84 -9.80 10.12
N PHE A 4 -5.58 -9.43 11.36
CA PHE A 4 -6.61 -9.03 12.33
C PHE A 4 -6.50 -7.55 12.66
N ALA A 5 -7.61 -6.85 12.59
CA ALA A 5 -7.72 -5.44 12.98
C ALA A 5 -9.07 -5.20 13.62
N GLN A 6 -9.09 -4.58 14.79
CA GLN A 6 -10.32 -4.33 15.56
C GLN A 6 -11.12 -5.65 15.72
N ASP A 7 -12.38 -5.66 15.39
CA ASP A 7 -13.27 -6.82 15.50
C ASP A 7 -13.38 -7.62 14.17
N SER A 8 -12.47 -7.36 13.22
CA SER A 8 -12.52 -7.97 11.89
C SER A 8 -11.20 -8.68 11.52
N HIS A 9 -11.27 -9.51 10.50
CA HIS A 9 -10.08 -10.12 9.91
C HIS A 9 -10.17 -10.13 8.39
N LEU A 10 -9.00 -10.09 7.75
CA LEU A 10 -8.83 -10.23 6.31
C LEU A 10 -8.17 -11.58 6.03
N ASP A 11 -8.82 -12.42 5.22
CA ASP A 11 -8.26 -13.70 4.79
C ASP A 11 -7.31 -13.49 3.61
N LEU A 12 -6.03 -13.70 3.83
CA LEU A 12 -4.96 -13.51 2.85
C LEU A 12 -4.61 -14.81 2.09
N SER A 13 -5.52 -15.76 2.03
CA SER A 13 -5.33 -17.00 1.24
C SER A 13 -5.41 -16.76 -0.28
N HIS A 14 -5.88 -15.60 -0.70
CA HIS A 14 -5.95 -15.14 -2.09
C HIS A 14 -5.48 -13.68 -2.20
N PRO A 15 -5.08 -13.19 -3.39
CA PRO A 15 -4.69 -11.80 -3.56
C PRO A 15 -5.86 -10.84 -3.35
N HIS A 16 -5.59 -9.75 -2.66
CA HIS A 16 -6.53 -8.65 -2.44
C HIS A 16 -6.14 -7.44 -3.27
N VAL A 17 -7.13 -6.73 -3.81
CA VAL A 17 -6.92 -5.46 -4.50
C VAL A 17 -7.19 -4.30 -3.55
N MET A 18 -6.18 -3.47 -3.36
CA MET A 18 -6.25 -2.23 -2.59
C MET A 18 -6.36 -1.05 -3.55
N GLY A 19 -7.49 -0.36 -3.49
CA GLY A 19 -7.74 0.82 -4.32
C GLY A 19 -7.14 2.08 -3.71
N ILE A 20 -6.47 2.89 -4.52
CA ILE A 20 -5.85 4.16 -4.11
C ILE A 20 -6.90 5.26 -4.08
N LEU A 21 -7.07 5.92 -2.94
CA LEU A 21 -7.93 7.08 -2.77
C LEU A 21 -7.12 8.27 -2.25
N ASN A 22 -6.65 9.12 -3.16
CA ASN A 22 -5.95 10.34 -2.81
C ASN A 22 -6.95 11.46 -2.51
N VAL A 23 -6.88 12.04 -1.32
CA VAL A 23 -7.73 13.15 -0.87
C VAL A 23 -6.92 14.45 -0.77
N THR A 24 -6.16 14.74 -1.84
CA THR A 24 -5.42 15.99 -2.01
C THR A 24 -6.26 16.99 -2.80
N PRO A 25 -6.00 18.32 -2.70
CA PRO A 25 -6.75 19.34 -3.46
C PRO A 25 -6.78 19.10 -4.96
N ASP A 26 -5.68 18.60 -5.53
CA ASP A 26 -5.56 18.35 -6.97
C ASP A 26 -6.35 17.13 -7.44
N SER A 27 -6.74 16.24 -6.51
CA SER A 27 -7.47 15.02 -6.84
C SER A 27 -8.95 15.26 -7.10
N PHE A 28 -9.52 16.33 -6.54
CA PHE A 28 -10.93 16.71 -6.64
C PHE A 28 -11.03 18.23 -6.84
N SER A 29 -10.65 18.71 -8.03
CA SER A 29 -10.69 20.13 -8.37
C SER A 29 -12.13 20.65 -8.39
N ASP A 30 -12.33 21.89 -7.94
CA ASP A 30 -13.46 22.80 -8.11
C ASP A 30 -14.50 22.96 -6.98
N GLY A 31 -14.30 22.45 -5.81
CA GLY A 31 -15.32 22.74 -4.80
C GLY A 31 -14.95 22.41 -3.37
N GLY A 32 -14.53 23.31 -2.57
CA GLY A 32 -14.35 23.27 -1.12
C GLY A 32 -14.32 21.91 -0.40
N THR A 33 -14.00 21.87 0.86
CA THR A 33 -13.83 20.63 1.66
C THR A 33 -15.04 19.68 1.64
N HIS A 34 -16.25 20.23 1.51
CA HIS A 34 -17.48 19.41 1.48
C HIS A 34 -17.62 18.62 0.17
N ASN A 35 -17.31 19.23 -0.96
CA ASN A 35 -17.35 18.54 -2.26
C ASN A 35 -16.27 17.46 -2.34
N THR A 36 -15.09 17.70 -1.77
CA THR A 36 -14.01 16.72 -1.70
C THR A 36 -14.44 15.46 -0.96
N LEU A 37 -15.15 15.59 0.16
CA LEU A 37 -15.66 14.44 0.91
C LEU A 37 -16.67 13.63 0.09
N ILE A 38 -17.64 14.30 -0.55
CA ILE A 38 -18.64 13.64 -1.40
C ILE A 38 -17.98 12.86 -2.54
N GLU A 39 -17.05 13.49 -3.26
CA GLU A 39 -16.35 12.87 -4.39
C GLU A 39 -15.44 11.72 -3.93
N ALA A 40 -14.77 11.84 -2.79
CA ALA A 40 -13.97 10.77 -2.21
C ALA A 40 -14.83 9.54 -1.88
N VAL A 41 -15.99 9.74 -1.25
CA VAL A 41 -16.92 8.65 -0.93
C VAL A 41 -17.49 8.00 -2.19
N LYS A 42 -17.83 8.77 -3.21
CA LYS A 42 -18.25 8.24 -4.52
C LYS A 42 -17.16 7.40 -5.17
N HIS A 43 -15.93 7.86 -5.16
CA HIS A 43 -14.79 7.14 -5.71
C HIS A 43 -14.53 5.82 -4.94
N ALA A 44 -14.58 5.87 -3.62
CA ALA A 44 -14.50 4.67 -2.80
C ALA A 44 -15.60 3.65 -3.17
N ASN A 45 -16.84 4.10 -3.32
CA ASN A 45 -17.95 3.25 -3.71
C ASN A 45 -17.74 2.60 -5.09
N LEU A 46 -17.24 3.35 -6.07
CA LEU A 46 -16.91 2.79 -7.39
C LEU A 46 -15.83 1.71 -7.30
N MET A 47 -14.78 1.93 -6.52
CA MET A 47 -13.73 0.94 -6.33
C MET A 47 -14.20 -0.30 -5.59
N ILE A 48 -15.04 -0.15 -4.57
CA ILE A 48 -15.64 -1.27 -3.82
C ILE A 48 -16.55 -2.09 -4.74
N ASN A 49 -17.40 -1.44 -5.52
CA ASN A 49 -18.27 -2.11 -6.50
C ASN A 49 -17.48 -2.81 -7.61
N ALA A 50 -16.29 -2.31 -7.94
CA ALA A 50 -15.37 -2.94 -8.88
C ALA A 50 -14.60 -4.14 -8.28
N GLY A 51 -14.70 -4.37 -6.95
CA GLY A 51 -14.13 -5.52 -6.27
C GLY A 51 -12.93 -5.22 -5.36
N ALA A 52 -12.60 -3.96 -5.10
CA ALA A 52 -11.60 -3.62 -4.08
C ALA A 52 -12.09 -4.07 -2.71
N THR A 53 -11.22 -4.72 -1.97
CA THR A 53 -11.48 -5.18 -0.58
C THR A 53 -10.81 -4.30 0.46
N ILE A 54 -9.91 -3.44 0.01
CA ILE A 54 -9.21 -2.46 0.85
C ILE A 54 -9.20 -1.13 0.08
N ILE A 55 -9.44 -0.04 0.79
CA ILE A 55 -9.28 1.33 0.27
C ILE A 55 -8.13 1.99 1.04
N ASP A 56 -7.13 2.52 0.31
CA ASP A 56 -5.98 3.20 0.89
C ASP A 56 -6.15 4.71 0.77
N VAL A 57 -6.43 5.36 1.88
CA VAL A 57 -6.72 6.80 1.96
C VAL A 57 -5.44 7.57 2.26
N GLY A 58 -5.08 8.51 1.41
CA GLY A 58 -3.91 9.36 1.60
C GLY A 58 -4.20 10.85 1.41
N GLY A 59 -3.75 11.67 2.35
CA GLY A 59 -3.94 13.13 2.36
C GLY A 59 -2.70 13.93 1.95
N GLU A 60 -1.57 13.28 1.75
CA GLU A 60 -0.31 13.88 1.33
C GLU A 60 0.24 13.14 0.11
N SER A 61 0.71 13.89 -0.87
CA SER A 61 1.36 13.28 -2.04
C SER A 61 2.78 12.86 -1.72
N THR A 62 3.14 11.63 -2.06
CA THR A 62 4.50 11.09 -1.91
C THR A 62 5.33 11.19 -3.18
N ARG A 63 4.81 11.87 -4.21
CA ARG A 63 5.54 12.10 -5.47
C ARG A 63 6.74 13.02 -5.24
N PRO A 64 7.85 12.81 -5.95
CA PRO A 64 8.99 13.73 -5.90
C PRO A 64 8.54 15.18 -6.14
N GLY A 65 9.00 16.11 -5.27
CA GLY A 65 8.67 17.53 -5.37
C GLY A 65 7.30 17.95 -4.83
N ALA A 66 6.52 17.05 -4.27
CA ALA A 66 5.27 17.41 -3.60
C ALA A 66 5.52 18.30 -2.36
N ALA A 67 4.60 19.24 -2.14
CA ALA A 67 4.65 20.11 -0.97
C ALA A 67 4.33 19.32 0.31
N ASP A 68 4.99 19.69 1.41
CA ASP A 68 4.67 19.15 2.73
C ASP A 68 3.27 19.61 3.16
N VAL A 69 2.56 18.73 3.85
CA VAL A 69 1.23 18.98 4.38
C VAL A 69 1.32 19.03 5.90
N SER A 70 0.68 20.03 6.53
CA SER A 70 0.65 20.12 7.99
C SER A 70 -0.19 18.99 8.61
N VAL A 71 -0.01 18.74 9.90
CA VAL A 71 -0.82 17.79 10.66
C VAL A 71 -2.30 18.15 10.57
N GLU A 72 -2.64 19.42 10.78
CA GLU A 72 -4.01 19.94 10.74
C GLU A 72 -4.65 19.75 9.37
N GLU A 73 -3.91 20.02 8.31
CA GLU A 73 -4.41 19.82 6.95
C GLU A 73 -4.64 18.33 6.64
N GLU A 74 -3.70 17.47 7.00
CA GLU A 74 -3.85 16.02 6.76
C GLU A 74 -5.01 15.44 7.56
N LEU A 75 -5.16 15.80 8.83
CA LEU A 75 -6.32 15.44 9.65
C LEU A 75 -7.63 15.88 8.99
N ALA A 76 -7.71 17.13 8.53
CA ALA A 76 -8.90 17.68 7.90
C ALA A 76 -9.26 16.98 6.58
N ARG A 77 -8.27 16.51 5.83
CA ARG A 77 -8.47 15.77 4.57
C ARG A 77 -8.87 14.32 4.79
N VAL A 78 -8.19 13.63 5.69
CA VAL A 78 -8.24 12.15 5.81
C VAL A 78 -9.32 11.68 6.77
N VAL A 79 -9.43 12.27 7.95
CA VAL A 79 -10.32 11.78 9.02
C VAL A 79 -11.79 11.74 8.60
N PRO A 80 -12.37 12.80 8.00
CA PRO A 80 -13.76 12.75 7.56
C PRO A 80 -14.04 11.67 6.51
N VAL A 81 -13.09 11.43 5.63
CA VAL A 81 -13.20 10.42 4.57
C VAL A 81 -13.16 9.01 5.17
N VAL A 82 -12.22 8.73 6.06
CA VAL A 82 -12.12 7.43 6.75
C VAL A 82 -13.40 7.13 7.53
N GLU A 83 -13.88 8.10 8.32
CA GLU A 83 -15.11 7.96 9.09
C GLU A 83 -16.33 7.70 8.19
N ALA A 84 -16.48 8.44 7.11
CA ALA A 84 -17.58 8.28 6.18
C ALA A 84 -17.56 6.91 5.47
N ILE A 85 -16.40 6.41 5.09
CA ILE A 85 -16.26 5.08 4.48
C ILE A 85 -16.56 3.99 5.51
N ALA A 86 -16.01 4.10 6.72
CA ALA A 86 -16.22 3.14 7.80
C ALA A 86 -17.71 2.99 8.16
N GLN A 87 -18.49 4.09 8.14
CA GLN A 87 -19.91 4.07 8.46
C GLN A 87 -20.80 3.53 7.34
N ARG A 88 -20.35 3.56 6.08
CA ARG A 88 -21.18 3.27 4.91
C ARG A 88 -20.88 1.94 4.22
N PHE A 89 -19.66 1.42 4.36
CA PHE A 89 -19.21 0.26 3.59
C PHE A 89 -18.55 -0.79 4.47
N GLU A 90 -18.77 -2.04 4.14
CA GLU A 90 -18.01 -3.18 4.66
C GLU A 90 -16.74 -3.37 3.83
N VAL A 91 -15.70 -2.59 4.10
CA VAL A 91 -14.43 -2.62 3.40
C VAL A 91 -13.32 -2.35 4.42
N TRP A 92 -12.14 -2.91 4.19
CA TRP A 92 -10.97 -2.56 4.99
C TRP A 92 -10.43 -1.20 4.56
N ILE A 93 -10.03 -0.41 5.52
CA ILE A 93 -9.49 0.93 5.31
C ILE A 93 -8.05 0.96 5.74
N SER A 94 -7.16 1.23 4.79
CA SER A 94 -5.76 1.55 5.00
C SER A 94 -5.58 3.06 4.95
N VAL A 95 -4.70 3.60 5.77
CA VAL A 95 -4.38 5.03 5.74
C VAL A 95 -2.90 5.23 5.51
N ASP A 96 -2.58 5.93 4.41
CA ASP A 96 -1.22 6.31 4.04
C ASP A 96 -0.84 7.58 4.79
N THR A 97 -0.11 7.42 5.87
CA THR A 97 0.36 8.52 6.74
C THR A 97 1.63 8.14 7.50
N SER A 98 2.43 9.16 7.81
CA SER A 98 3.60 9.05 8.69
C SER A 98 3.46 9.85 10.00
N LYS A 99 2.37 10.58 10.18
CA LYS A 99 2.17 11.49 11.31
C LYS A 99 1.47 10.82 12.49
N PRO A 100 2.04 10.86 13.71
CA PRO A 100 1.48 10.18 14.86
C PRO A 100 0.06 10.64 15.22
N GLU A 101 -0.25 11.92 15.08
CA GLU A 101 -1.59 12.48 15.35
C GLU A 101 -2.62 11.89 14.37
N VAL A 102 -2.26 11.77 13.10
CA VAL A 102 -3.13 11.18 12.07
C VAL A 102 -3.32 9.68 12.34
N ILE A 103 -2.25 8.96 12.68
CA ILE A 103 -2.29 7.53 13.04
C ILE A 103 -3.32 7.28 14.16
N ARG A 104 -3.25 8.05 15.23
CA ARG A 104 -4.18 7.90 16.36
C ARG A 104 -5.62 8.20 15.98
N GLU A 105 -5.83 9.29 15.26
CA GLU A 105 -7.18 9.74 14.94
C GLU A 105 -7.88 8.82 13.92
N VAL A 106 -7.19 8.34 12.89
CA VAL A 106 -7.77 7.41 11.92
C VAL A 106 -8.10 6.05 12.53
N ALA A 107 -7.30 5.59 13.49
CA ALA A 107 -7.60 4.38 14.26
C ALA A 107 -8.92 4.54 15.05
N ARG A 108 -9.14 5.71 15.64
CA ARG A 108 -10.36 6.03 16.41
C ARG A 108 -11.62 6.02 15.54
N VAL A 109 -11.52 6.44 14.29
CA VAL A 109 -12.69 6.57 13.38
C VAL A 109 -12.89 5.38 12.43
N GLY A 110 -12.09 4.31 12.56
CA GLY A 110 -12.38 3.05 11.90
C GLY A 110 -11.36 2.53 10.89
N ALA A 111 -10.14 3.07 10.86
CA ALA A 111 -9.05 2.51 10.06
C ALA A 111 -8.65 1.10 10.52
N HIS A 112 -8.17 0.27 9.59
CA HIS A 112 -7.74 -1.11 9.85
C HIS A 112 -6.23 -1.29 9.67
N ILE A 113 -5.58 -0.53 8.78
CA ILE A 113 -4.16 -0.65 8.47
C ILE A 113 -3.54 0.75 8.47
N ILE A 114 -2.36 0.86 9.08
CA ILE A 114 -1.47 2.02 8.93
C ILE A 114 -0.44 1.68 7.85
N ASN A 115 -0.48 2.42 6.75
CA ASN A 115 0.44 2.28 5.64
C ASN A 115 1.43 3.44 5.64
N ASP A 116 2.61 3.24 6.26
CA ASP A 116 3.59 4.30 6.43
C ASP A 116 4.81 4.07 5.52
N ILE A 117 4.95 4.92 4.51
CA ILE A 117 6.11 4.89 3.59
C ILE A 117 7.44 5.19 4.28
N ARG A 118 7.41 5.79 5.46
CA ARG A 118 8.60 6.04 6.29
C ARG A 118 8.80 4.99 7.38
N SER A 119 7.99 3.95 7.39
CA SER A 119 8.13 2.79 8.30
C SER A 119 8.27 3.19 9.76
N LEU A 120 7.42 4.10 10.21
CA LEU A 120 7.34 4.58 11.60
C LEU A 120 8.63 5.24 12.09
N THR A 121 9.39 5.88 11.21
CA THR A 121 10.63 6.56 11.57
C THR A 121 10.44 8.03 11.97
N GLU A 122 9.29 8.62 11.64
CA GLU A 122 8.97 9.96 12.13
C GLU A 122 8.80 9.96 13.66
N PRO A 123 9.22 11.05 14.34
CA PRO A 123 9.11 11.13 15.81
C PRO A 123 7.68 10.89 16.29
N GLY A 124 7.49 9.93 17.20
CA GLY A 124 6.21 9.57 17.79
C GLY A 124 5.36 8.61 16.96
N ALA A 125 5.72 8.30 15.71
CA ALA A 125 4.94 7.42 14.86
C ALA A 125 4.92 5.96 15.34
N LEU A 126 6.05 5.46 15.81
CA LEU A 126 6.18 4.10 16.34
C LEU A 126 5.29 3.90 17.58
N GLU A 127 5.35 4.83 18.51
CA GLU A 127 4.54 4.82 19.74
C GLU A 127 3.05 4.93 19.41
N ALA A 128 2.67 5.83 18.50
CA ALA A 128 1.29 5.98 18.04
C ALA A 128 0.74 4.69 17.41
N ALA A 129 1.52 4.05 16.53
CA ALA A 129 1.12 2.79 15.91
C ALA A 129 0.97 1.67 16.96
N ALA A 130 1.90 1.56 17.90
CA ALA A 130 1.83 0.58 18.99
C ALA A 130 0.57 0.78 19.85
N GLU A 131 0.23 2.03 20.19
CA GLU A 131 -0.98 2.37 20.96
C GLU A 131 -2.27 1.93 20.26
N THR A 132 -2.33 2.03 18.93
CA THR A 132 -3.55 1.68 18.18
C THR A 132 -3.80 0.18 18.11
N GLY A 133 -2.77 -0.65 18.18
CA GLY A 133 -2.86 -2.09 17.97
C GLY A 133 -3.24 -2.51 16.55
N LEU A 134 -3.25 -1.58 15.59
CA LEU A 134 -3.57 -1.87 14.20
C LEU A 134 -2.40 -2.52 13.46
N PRO A 135 -2.69 -3.32 12.44
CA PRO A 135 -1.68 -3.74 11.46
C PRO A 135 -0.94 -2.55 10.85
N VAL A 136 0.36 -2.73 10.63
CA VAL A 136 1.25 -1.72 10.06
C VAL A 136 1.97 -2.29 8.85
N CYS A 137 1.96 -1.56 7.75
CA CYS A 137 2.77 -1.86 6.58
C CYS A 137 4.11 -1.11 6.68
N LEU A 138 5.20 -1.88 6.67
CA LEU A 138 6.57 -1.37 6.63
C LEU A 138 7.04 -1.35 5.18
N MET A 139 7.36 -0.17 4.65
CA MET A 139 7.83 -0.02 3.28
C MET A 139 9.30 0.40 3.25
N HIS A 140 10.08 -0.26 2.38
CA HIS A 140 11.46 0.14 2.13
C HIS A 140 11.55 1.35 1.22
N MET A 141 12.38 2.31 1.62
CA MET A 141 12.77 3.46 0.80
C MET A 141 14.25 3.78 1.07
N GLN A 142 15.01 4.07 0.01
CA GLN A 142 16.34 4.68 0.16
C GLN A 142 16.21 6.19 -0.02
N GLY A 143 16.76 6.97 0.90
CA GLY A 143 16.65 8.42 0.89
C GLY A 143 15.32 8.94 1.44
N GLN A 144 14.91 10.11 1.00
CA GLN A 144 13.67 10.77 1.36
C GLN A 144 12.79 10.95 0.12
N PRO A 145 11.45 11.07 0.23
CA PRO A 145 10.58 11.23 -0.94
C PRO A 145 11.00 12.33 -1.92
N LYS A 146 11.56 13.42 -1.42
CA LYS A 146 12.01 14.56 -2.24
C LYS A 146 13.28 14.28 -3.06
N THR A 147 14.17 13.44 -2.56
CA THR A 147 15.53 13.22 -3.13
C THR A 147 15.82 11.77 -3.53
N MET A 148 14.90 10.86 -3.26
CA MET A 148 15.11 9.41 -3.40
C MET A 148 15.49 8.93 -4.80
N GLN A 149 15.19 9.70 -5.85
CA GLN A 149 15.48 9.33 -7.24
C GLN A 149 16.75 9.99 -7.81
N GLU A 150 17.45 10.81 -7.04
CA GLU A 150 18.63 11.53 -7.55
C GLU A 150 19.81 10.62 -7.85
N ALA A 151 20.08 9.62 -7.04
CA ALA A 151 21.13 8.63 -7.30
C ALA A 151 20.97 7.38 -6.40
N PRO A 152 19.95 6.55 -6.60
CA PRO A 152 19.79 5.34 -5.80
C PRO A 152 20.92 4.36 -6.10
N LYS A 153 21.59 3.83 -5.06
CA LYS A 153 22.70 2.89 -5.16
C LYS A 153 22.52 1.70 -4.22
N TYR A 154 22.68 0.51 -4.79
CA TYR A 154 22.66 -0.76 -4.06
C TYR A 154 23.77 -1.66 -4.62
N ASP A 155 24.44 -2.40 -3.76
CA ASP A 155 25.27 -3.53 -4.19
C ASP A 155 24.38 -4.68 -4.66
N ASP A 156 23.34 -5.01 -3.87
CA ASP A 156 22.25 -5.90 -4.23
C ASP A 156 20.96 -5.38 -3.58
N VAL A 157 20.02 -4.92 -4.38
CA VAL A 157 18.78 -4.29 -3.88
C VAL A 157 17.96 -5.23 -3.02
N TYR A 158 17.89 -6.52 -3.35
CA TYR A 158 17.18 -7.50 -2.53
C TYR A 158 17.80 -7.62 -1.13
N THR A 159 19.11 -7.75 -1.05
CA THR A 159 19.84 -7.87 0.23
C THR A 159 19.61 -6.65 1.11
N ASP A 160 19.63 -5.46 0.55
CA ASP A 160 19.41 -4.22 1.30
C ASP A 160 17.98 -4.09 1.80
N VAL A 161 17.01 -4.42 0.97
CA VAL A 161 15.58 -4.46 1.37
C VAL A 161 15.34 -5.53 2.45
N ASN A 162 15.93 -6.70 2.29
CA ASN A 162 15.84 -7.77 3.27
C ASN A 162 16.40 -7.36 4.65
N ARG A 163 17.55 -6.71 4.66
CA ARG A 163 18.16 -6.17 5.89
C ARG A 163 17.27 -5.11 6.54
N PHE A 164 16.72 -4.21 5.75
CA PHE A 164 15.77 -3.20 6.22
C PHE A 164 14.58 -3.86 6.93
N PHE A 165 13.98 -4.90 6.36
CA PHE A 165 12.87 -5.60 7.00
C PHE A 165 13.27 -6.26 8.32
N ILE A 166 14.43 -6.92 8.37
CA ILE A 166 14.94 -7.52 9.62
C ILE A 166 15.02 -6.46 10.72
N GLU A 167 15.62 -5.32 10.43
CA GLU A 167 15.83 -4.23 11.39
C GLU A 167 14.52 -3.59 11.85
N HIS A 168 13.60 -3.31 10.92
CA HIS A 168 12.34 -2.65 11.21
C HIS A 168 11.32 -3.56 11.89
N ILE A 169 11.27 -4.84 11.56
CA ILE A 169 10.48 -5.84 12.30
C ILE A 169 10.95 -5.89 13.76
N ALA A 170 12.26 -6.01 13.99
CA ALA A 170 12.80 -6.03 15.35
C ALA A 170 12.52 -4.74 16.13
N ARG A 171 12.58 -3.59 15.45
CA ARG A 171 12.23 -2.29 16.03
C ARG A 171 10.77 -2.22 16.45
N CYS A 172 9.86 -2.71 15.62
CA CYS A 172 8.43 -2.76 15.93
C CYS A 172 8.15 -3.70 17.11
N GLU A 173 8.74 -4.88 17.12
CA GLU A 173 8.56 -5.84 18.23
C GLU A 173 9.04 -5.27 19.56
N ARG A 174 10.19 -4.57 19.60
CA ARG A 174 10.67 -3.91 20.81
C ARG A 174 9.73 -2.80 21.30
N ALA A 175 8.98 -2.18 20.41
CA ALA A 175 7.99 -1.16 20.76
C ALA A 175 6.61 -1.74 21.17
N GLY A 176 6.46 -3.07 21.16
CA GLY A 176 5.23 -3.75 21.54
C GLY A 176 4.25 -4.02 20.39
N ILE A 177 4.67 -3.84 19.14
CA ILE A 177 3.90 -4.25 17.97
C ILE A 177 4.20 -5.71 17.68
N ALA A 178 3.20 -6.58 17.81
CA ALA A 178 3.37 -8.00 17.53
C ALA A 178 3.73 -8.25 16.06
N LYS A 179 4.63 -9.20 15.79
CA LYS A 179 5.10 -9.49 14.43
C LYS A 179 3.95 -9.79 13.46
N GLU A 180 2.95 -10.54 13.89
CA GLU A 180 1.78 -10.89 13.09
C GLU A 180 0.88 -9.69 12.69
N LYS A 181 1.15 -8.51 13.24
CA LYS A 181 0.50 -7.25 12.84
C LYS A 181 1.24 -6.52 11.71
N LEU A 182 2.37 -7.03 11.25
CA LEU A 182 3.19 -6.37 10.25
C LEU A 182 2.91 -6.88 8.84
N LEU A 183 2.91 -5.97 7.88
CA LEU A 183 2.95 -6.23 6.45
C LEU A 183 4.25 -5.64 5.89
N LEU A 184 4.76 -6.24 4.83
CA LEU A 184 6.01 -5.80 4.20
C LEU A 184 5.75 -5.31 2.77
N ASP A 185 6.31 -4.15 2.45
CA ASP A 185 6.27 -3.56 1.11
C ASP A 185 7.71 -3.26 0.65
N PRO A 186 8.18 -3.90 -0.43
CA PRO A 186 9.53 -3.65 -0.95
C PRO A 186 9.76 -2.22 -1.46
N GLY A 187 8.70 -1.43 -1.65
CA GLY A 187 8.81 -0.02 -2.02
C GLY A 187 9.22 0.21 -3.47
N PHE A 188 8.53 -0.42 -4.41
CA PHE A 188 8.75 -0.16 -5.85
C PHE A 188 8.62 1.32 -6.15
N GLY A 189 9.62 1.88 -6.84
CA GLY A 189 9.67 3.30 -7.18
C GLY A 189 10.16 4.23 -6.09
N PHE A 190 10.51 3.73 -4.91
CA PHE A 190 11.00 4.52 -3.79
C PHE A 190 12.53 4.36 -3.62
N GLY A 191 13.29 5.29 -4.17
CA GLY A 191 14.76 5.22 -4.14
C GLY A 191 15.32 4.05 -4.94
N LYS A 192 14.77 3.78 -6.11
CA LYS A 192 15.12 2.66 -6.98
C LYS A 192 15.06 3.05 -8.45
N ASN A 193 16.05 2.65 -9.23
CA ASN A 193 16.04 2.81 -10.67
C ASN A 193 15.30 1.65 -11.37
N LEU A 194 15.25 1.66 -12.69
CA LEU A 194 14.57 0.65 -13.50
C LEU A 194 15.06 -0.78 -13.17
N SER A 195 16.35 -0.97 -13.15
CA SER A 195 16.99 -2.28 -12.88
C SER A 195 16.67 -2.77 -11.45
N HIS A 196 16.75 -1.88 -10.46
CA HIS A 196 16.43 -2.21 -9.06
C HIS A 196 14.99 -2.69 -8.91
N ASN A 197 14.03 -2.01 -9.53
CA ASN A 197 12.62 -2.38 -9.45
C ASN A 197 12.35 -3.76 -10.05
N TYR A 198 12.86 -4.05 -11.23
CA TYR A 198 12.65 -5.37 -11.86
C TYR A 198 13.44 -6.49 -11.19
N ALA A 199 14.60 -6.21 -10.61
CA ALA A 199 15.33 -7.18 -9.78
C ALA A 199 14.49 -7.57 -8.53
N LEU A 200 13.85 -6.62 -7.87
CA LEU A 200 12.95 -6.89 -6.76
C LEU A 200 11.72 -7.68 -7.19
N LEU A 201 11.09 -7.32 -8.31
CA LEU A 201 9.94 -8.05 -8.82
C LEU A 201 10.29 -9.48 -9.18
N ALA A 202 11.46 -9.71 -9.80
CA ALA A 202 11.95 -11.04 -10.15
C ALA A 202 12.16 -11.95 -8.92
N ARG A 203 12.50 -11.36 -7.77
CA ARG A 203 12.83 -12.07 -6.53
C ARG A 203 11.81 -11.87 -5.41
N LEU A 204 10.62 -11.41 -5.74
CA LEU A 204 9.60 -11.05 -4.74
C LEU A 204 9.26 -12.22 -3.81
N SER A 205 9.16 -13.43 -4.34
CA SER A 205 8.84 -14.65 -3.57
C SER A 205 9.88 -14.96 -2.47
N GLU A 206 11.10 -14.48 -2.59
CA GLU A 206 12.15 -14.72 -1.59
C GLU A 206 11.87 -14.02 -0.25
N PHE A 207 11.01 -12.98 -0.21
CA PHE A 207 10.60 -12.34 1.03
C PHE A 207 9.63 -13.18 1.87
N HIS A 208 9.09 -14.28 1.35
CA HIS A 208 8.19 -15.16 2.12
C HIS A 208 8.86 -15.84 3.33
N HIS A 209 10.19 -15.82 3.42
CA HIS A 209 10.89 -16.33 4.62
C HIS A 209 10.54 -15.55 5.89
N PHE A 210 10.01 -14.33 5.79
CA PHE A 210 9.53 -13.58 6.95
C PHE A 210 8.20 -14.10 7.50
N ASN A 211 7.43 -14.90 6.75
CA ASN A 211 6.08 -15.35 7.08
C ASN A 211 5.12 -14.18 7.37
N LEU A 212 5.25 -13.09 6.66
CA LEU A 212 4.42 -11.90 6.75
C LEU A 212 3.75 -11.59 5.41
N PRO A 213 2.59 -10.91 5.42
CA PRO A 213 1.95 -10.49 4.19
C PRO A 213 2.83 -9.55 3.38
N LEU A 214 2.84 -9.73 2.05
CA LEU A 214 3.49 -8.82 1.11
C LEU A 214 2.46 -7.93 0.44
N LEU A 215 2.69 -6.61 0.53
CA LEU A 215 1.96 -5.58 -0.19
C LEU A 215 2.87 -5.01 -1.28
N VAL A 216 2.34 -4.83 -2.49
CA VAL A 216 3.10 -4.26 -3.61
C VAL A 216 2.31 -3.15 -4.28
N GLY A 217 3.01 -2.12 -4.74
CA GLY A 217 2.42 -0.99 -5.45
C GLY A 217 3.27 -0.55 -6.63
N MET A 218 2.96 -1.04 -7.83
CA MET A 218 3.68 -0.71 -9.07
C MET A 218 2.80 0.06 -10.06
N SER A 219 1.52 0.23 -9.75
CA SER A 219 0.51 0.79 -10.63
C SER A 219 0.91 2.16 -11.19
N ARG A 220 0.95 2.26 -12.50
CA ARG A 220 1.26 3.47 -13.29
C ARG A 220 2.63 4.10 -12.99
N LYS A 221 3.53 3.39 -12.31
CA LYS A 221 4.84 3.93 -11.91
C LYS A 221 5.83 4.04 -13.07
N SER A 222 6.87 4.83 -12.85
CA SER A 222 7.90 5.11 -13.87
C SER A 222 8.65 3.86 -14.33
N MET A 223 8.75 2.81 -13.51
CA MET A 223 9.34 1.53 -13.92
C MET A 223 8.62 0.92 -15.13
N ILE A 224 7.33 1.14 -15.26
CA ILE A 224 6.52 0.71 -16.41
C ILE A 224 6.71 1.68 -17.58
N GLY A 225 6.57 2.98 -17.31
CA GLY A 225 6.70 4.01 -18.32
C GLY A 225 8.07 4.03 -19.00
N GLN A 226 9.14 3.87 -18.26
CA GLN A 226 10.50 3.81 -18.78
C GLN A 226 10.76 2.55 -19.62
N LEU A 227 10.29 1.39 -19.15
CA LEU A 227 10.47 0.13 -19.88
C LEU A 227 9.73 0.13 -21.21
N LEU A 228 8.48 0.59 -21.22
CA LEU A 228 7.62 0.56 -22.39
C LEU A 228 7.71 1.84 -23.24
N ASN A 229 8.42 2.85 -22.77
CA ASN A 229 8.51 4.17 -23.37
C ASN A 229 7.13 4.81 -23.61
N VAL A 230 6.30 4.83 -22.56
CA VAL A 230 4.93 5.36 -22.59
C VAL A 230 4.68 6.36 -21.47
N GLY A 231 3.75 7.28 -21.71
CA GLY A 231 3.29 8.26 -20.72
C GLY A 231 2.40 7.64 -19.63
N PRO A 232 2.11 8.41 -18.56
CA PRO A 232 1.33 7.92 -17.41
C PRO A 232 -0.06 7.37 -17.76
N GLY A 233 -0.72 7.89 -18.79
CA GLY A 233 -2.04 7.43 -19.25
C GLY A 233 -2.04 6.14 -20.05
N GLU A 234 -0.87 5.62 -20.40
CA GLU A 234 -0.71 4.43 -21.27
C GLU A 234 -0.04 3.26 -20.52
N ARG A 235 -0.08 3.25 -19.20
CA ARG A 235 0.62 2.26 -18.35
C ARG A 235 -0.28 1.13 -17.84
N LEU A 236 -1.52 1.03 -18.30
CA LEU A 236 -2.47 0.02 -17.81
C LEU A 236 -1.96 -1.41 -18.05
N SER A 237 -1.59 -1.75 -19.26
CA SER A 237 -1.12 -3.10 -19.62
C SER A 237 0.11 -3.51 -18.80
N GLY A 238 1.09 -2.62 -18.65
CA GLY A 238 2.26 -2.87 -17.83
C GLY A 238 1.93 -2.98 -16.34
N SER A 239 1.01 -2.17 -15.83
CA SER A 239 0.51 -2.25 -14.45
C SER A 239 -0.13 -3.61 -14.16
N LEU A 240 -0.96 -4.11 -15.08
CA LEU A 240 -1.59 -5.44 -14.96
C LEU A 240 -0.57 -6.56 -15.04
N ALA A 241 0.41 -6.47 -15.94
CA ALA A 241 1.50 -7.45 -16.03
C ALA A 241 2.28 -7.53 -14.70
N CYS A 242 2.67 -6.40 -14.13
CA CYS A 242 3.34 -6.34 -12.83
C CYS A 242 2.48 -6.93 -11.71
N ALA A 243 1.18 -6.62 -11.69
CA ALA A 243 0.24 -7.15 -10.70
C ALA A 243 0.12 -8.68 -10.78
N VAL A 244 0.00 -9.24 -11.98
CA VAL A 244 -0.07 -10.69 -12.22
C VAL A 244 1.23 -11.37 -11.79
N ILE A 245 2.38 -10.85 -12.20
CA ILE A 245 3.70 -11.40 -11.82
C ILE A 245 3.83 -11.42 -10.29
N ALA A 246 3.49 -10.32 -9.62
CA ALA A 246 3.57 -10.23 -8.17
C ALA A 246 2.63 -11.22 -7.48
N ALA A 247 1.39 -11.33 -7.92
CA ALA A 247 0.42 -12.26 -7.37
C ALA A 247 0.84 -13.72 -7.56
N MET A 248 1.39 -14.08 -8.73
CA MET A 248 1.93 -15.41 -9.00
C MET A 248 3.12 -15.75 -8.11
N GLN A 249 3.86 -14.76 -7.65
CA GLN A 249 4.93 -14.90 -6.65
C GLN A 249 4.43 -14.82 -5.19
N GLY A 250 3.12 -14.75 -4.98
CA GLY A 250 2.51 -14.81 -3.67
C GLY A 250 2.31 -13.47 -2.98
N ALA A 251 2.33 -12.35 -3.69
CA ALA A 251 1.90 -11.06 -3.12
C ALA A 251 0.45 -11.16 -2.64
N HIS A 252 0.17 -10.66 -1.44
CA HIS A 252 -1.13 -10.77 -0.78
C HIS A 252 -2.04 -9.58 -1.05
N ILE A 253 -1.45 -8.38 -1.21
CA ILE A 253 -2.17 -7.13 -1.43
C ILE A 253 -1.53 -6.38 -2.58
N ILE A 254 -2.34 -6.05 -3.58
CA ILE A 254 -1.93 -5.30 -4.77
C ILE A 254 -2.57 -3.91 -4.73
N ARG A 255 -1.75 -2.89 -4.56
CA ARG A 255 -2.17 -1.48 -4.45
C ARG A 255 -2.19 -0.84 -5.83
N VAL A 256 -3.37 -0.39 -6.28
CA VAL A 256 -3.59 0.02 -7.68
C VAL A 256 -4.52 1.23 -7.83
N HIS A 257 -4.40 1.90 -8.98
CA HIS A 257 -5.35 2.90 -9.47
C HIS A 257 -6.50 2.23 -10.26
N ASP A 258 -6.20 1.23 -11.07
CA ASP A 258 -7.13 0.58 -12.01
C ASP A 258 -7.72 -0.66 -11.36
N VAL A 259 -8.69 -0.45 -10.47
CA VAL A 259 -9.24 -1.51 -9.61
C VAL A 259 -9.97 -2.58 -10.41
N LYS A 260 -10.88 -2.21 -11.29
CA LYS A 260 -11.70 -3.18 -12.07
C LYS A 260 -10.81 -4.15 -12.85
N GLU A 261 -9.89 -3.61 -13.62
CA GLU A 261 -9.00 -4.38 -14.48
C GLU A 261 -8.07 -5.28 -13.66
N THR A 262 -7.60 -4.79 -12.52
CA THR A 262 -6.75 -5.57 -11.61
C THR A 262 -7.54 -6.70 -10.95
N VAL A 263 -8.76 -6.46 -10.51
CA VAL A 263 -9.64 -7.50 -9.94
C VAL A 263 -9.91 -8.61 -10.97
N GLU A 264 -10.19 -8.26 -12.22
CA GLU A 264 -10.37 -9.24 -13.30
C GLU A 264 -9.10 -10.07 -13.52
N ALA A 265 -7.93 -9.43 -13.53
CA ALA A 265 -6.64 -10.12 -13.63
C ALA A 265 -6.38 -11.06 -12.43
N MET A 266 -6.72 -10.63 -11.21
CA MET A 266 -6.55 -11.47 -10.01
C MET A 266 -7.47 -12.69 -10.02
N ARG A 267 -8.67 -12.60 -10.57
CA ARG A 267 -9.55 -13.77 -10.76
C ARG A 267 -8.92 -14.82 -11.67
N VAL A 268 -8.22 -14.39 -12.72
CA VAL A 268 -7.47 -15.30 -13.60
C VAL A 268 -6.32 -15.96 -12.84
N VAL A 269 -5.60 -15.21 -12.03
CA VAL A 269 -4.53 -15.74 -11.15
C VAL A 269 -5.08 -16.77 -10.18
N GLU A 270 -6.16 -16.46 -9.48
CA GLU A 270 -6.80 -17.36 -8.51
C GLU A 270 -7.24 -18.67 -9.13
N ALA A 271 -7.91 -18.62 -10.28
CA ALA A 271 -8.33 -19.80 -11.03
C ALA A 271 -7.13 -20.66 -11.44
N THR A 272 -6.04 -20.04 -11.87
CA THR A 272 -4.82 -20.72 -12.27
C THR A 272 -4.14 -21.42 -11.08
N LEU A 273 -4.05 -20.74 -9.96
CA LEU A 273 -3.45 -21.31 -8.74
C LEU A 273 -4.31 -22.45 -8.18
N ALA A 274 -5.63 -22.31 -8.15
CA ALA A 274 -6.54 -23.35 -7.71
C ALA A 274 -6.43 -24.63 -8.58
N ALA A 275 -6.35 -24.46 -9.89
CA ALA A 275 -6.15 -25.59 -10.81
C ALA A 275 -4.81 -26.32 -10.59
N LYS A 276 -3.76 -25.58 -10.23
CA LYS A 276 -2.46 -26.16 -9.90
C LYS A 276 -2.51 -27.01 -8.61
N GLU A 277 -3.26 -26.57 -7.62
CA GLU A 277 -3.43 -27.30 -6.35
C GLU A 277 -4.26 -28.58 -6.55
N ASN A 278 -5.36 -28.50 -7.28
CA ASN A 278 -6.23 -29.66 -7.57
C ASN A 278 -5.51 -30.77 -8.34
N LYS A 279 -4.54 -30.44 -9.19
CA LYS A 279 -3.72 -31.43 -9.90
C LYS A 279 -2.74 -32.21 -9.00
N ARG A 280 -2.54 -31.80 -7.77
CA ARG A 280 -1.68 -32.52 -6.80
C ARG A 280 -2.41 -33.66 -6.09
N TYR A 281 -3.73 -33.77 -6.27
CA TYR A 281 -4.57 -34.75 -5.61
C TYR A 281 -5.16 -35.79 -6.59
N GLU A 282 -4.82 -35.72 -7.88
CA GLU A 282 -5.04 -36.76 -8.89
C GLU A 282 -3.81 -37.66 -9.02
#